data_bd5f6ce3c9e3853146098ec7c0032f3a
#
_entry.id   bd5f6ce3c9e3853146098ec7c0032f3a
#
_cell.length_a   1.000
_cell.length_b   1.000
_cell.length_c   1.000
_cell.angle_alpha   90.00
_cell.angle_beta   90.00
_cell.angle_gamma   90.00
#
_symmetry.space_group_name_H-M   'P 1'
#
loop_
_entity.id
_entity.type
_entity.pdbx_description
1 polymer ?
#
loop_
_entity_poly.entity_id
_entity_poly.type
_entity_poly.pdbx_seq_one_letter_code
_entity_poly.pdbx_strand_id
1 'polypeptide(L)'
;ATLPHTLLLVDDHPMMRRGLRQLIELEGDLTVVGEANNGLEACELVQRLTPDLVVLDNNMPQLNGVETLKRLREQGFAGKILLFTVSDAEHDVRDAMRFGADGYLLKDMEPEHLIARLREVLRGTLVISPSLTTVLAQALRTPQGASSLDLTERERQVLKMIAAGLSNKMIGNKLGITEGTVKVHVKNLLHKLGLRSRVEAAVWALENL
;
A
#
# COMPACT_ATOMS: atom_id res chain seq x y z
N ALA A 1 -7.11 4.19 35.94
CA ALA A 1 -6.06 4.35 34.92
C ALA A 1 -6.51 3.64 33.66
N THR A 2 -6.62 4.34 32.53
CA THR A 2 -6.86 3.77 31.22
C THR A 2 -5.66 2.92 30.82
N LEU A 3 -5.90 1.71 30.32
CA LEU A 3 -4.84 0.86 29.77
C LEU A 3 -4.17 1.55 28.57
N PRO A 4 -2.85 1.44 28.40
CA PRO A 4 -2.17 2.00 27.24
C PRO A 4 -2.64 1.34 25.96
N HIS A 5 -2.70 2.11 24.87
CA HIS A 5 -2.98 1.56 23.55
C HIS A 5 -1.81 0.70 23.05
N THR A 6 -2.13 -0.42 22.44
CA THR A 6 -1.14 -1.40 21.96
C THR A 6 -0.83 -1.20 20.48
N LEU A 7 0.46 -1.17 20.15
CA LEU A 7 0.95 -0.96 18.80
C LEU A 7 1.80 -2.13 18.31
N LEU A 8 1.62 -2.48 17.04
CA LEU A 8 2.51 -3.37 16.29
C LEU A 8 3.29 -2.54 15.27
N LEU A 9 4.62 -2.65 15.26
CA LEU A 9 5.48 -1.98 14.30
C LEU A 9 5.91 -2.96 13.20
N VAL A 10 5.68 -2.60 11.95
CA VAL A 10 6.00 -3.42 10.77
C VAL A 10 6.88 -2.63 9.82
N ASP A 11 8.16 -2.96 9.79
CA ASP A 11 9.15 -2.31 8.92
C ASP A 11 10.35 -3.26 8.78
N ASP A 12 10.90 -3.41 7.58
CA ASP A 12 12.06 -4.25 7.32
C ASP A 12 13.40 -3.60 7.71
N HIS A 13 13.38 -2.34 8.16
CA HIS A 13 14.56 -1.62 8.63
C HIS A 13 14.68 -1.68 10.17
N PRO A 14 15.60 -2.50 10.71
CA PRO A 14 15.71 -2.68 12.17
C PRO A 14 15.98 -1.40 12.95
N MET A 15 16.79 -0.49 12.39
CA MET A 15 17.10 0.79 13.06
C MET A 15 15.88 1.70 13.14
N MET A 16 15.08 1.75 12.09
CA MET A 16 13.84 2.52 12.06
C MET A 16 12.84 1.99 13.10
N ARG A 17 12.63 0.68 13.15
CA ARG A 17 11.75 0.07 14.16
C ARG A 17 12.22 0.36 15.57
N ARG A 18 13.53 0.20 15.84
CA ARG A 18 14.09 0.45 17.16
C ARG A 18 13.95 1.91 17.59
N GLY A 19 14.23 2.85 16.68
CA GLY A 19 14.06 4.27 16.94
C GLY A 19 12.60 4.64 17.21
N LEU A 20 11.68 4.12 16.41
CA LEU A 20 10.25 4.35 16.58
C LEU A 20 9.72 3.73 17.89
N ARG A 21 10.16 2.52 18.22
CA ARG A 21 9.83 1.89 19.49
C ARG A 21 10.28 2.74 20.68
N GLN A 22 11.52 3.20 20.69
CA GLN A 22 12.04 4.04 21.76
C GLN A 22 11.22 5.32 21.93
N LEU A 23 10.86 5.97 20.80
CA LEU A 23 10.04 7.17 20.82
C LEU A 23 8.65 6.92 21.42
N ILE A 24 8.00 5.83 21.02
CA ILE A 24 6.67 5.45 21.53
C ILE A 24 6.71 5.08 23.01
N GLU A 25 7.74 4.35 23.44
CA GLU A 25 7.87 3.90 24.84
C GLU A 25 8.15 5.04 25.83
N LEU A 26 8.52 6.23 25.35
CA LEU A 26 8.57 7.43 26.18
C LEU A 26 7.18 7.94 26.59
N GLU A 27 6.15 7.51 25.86
CA GLU A 27 4.77 7.93 26.07
C GLU A 27 4.05 6.94 27.00
N GLY A 28 3.46 7.43 28.07
CA GLY A 28 2.81 6.56 29.07
C GLY A 28 1.47 5.94 28.63
N ASP A 29 0.89 6.43 27.53
CA ASP A 29 -0.40 6.00 26.99
C ASP A 29 -0.29 5.06 25.77
N LEU A 30 0.94 4.79 25.31
CA LEU A 30 1.22 3.93 24.16
C LEU A 30 2.21 2.82 24.54
N THR A 31 2.02 1.63 23.97
CA THR A 31 2.93 0.51 24.21
C THR A 31 3.13 -0.31 22.96
N VAL A 32 4.38 -0.66 22.64
CA VAL A 32 4.70 -1.56 21.50
C VAL A 32 4.65 -3.00 21.98
N VAL A 33 3.69 -3.77 21.46
CA VAL A 33 3.49 -5.18 21.86
C VAL A 33 4.20 -6.16 20.95
N GLY A 34 4.67 -5.71 19.78
CA GLY A 34 5.40 -6.56 18.85
C GLY A 34 6.02 -5.78 17.70
N GLU A 35 6.91 -6.46 17.00
CA GLU A 35 7.61 -5.96 15.81
C GLU A 35 7.63 -7.04 14.75
N ALA A 36 7.46 -6.66 13.48
CA ALA A 36 7.54 -7.55 12.33
C ALA A 36 8.48 -7.00 11.26
N ASN A 37 9.19 -7.87 10.56
CA ASN A 37 10.11 -7.52 9.48
C ASN A 37 9.44 -7.49 8.11
N ASN A 38 8.28 -8.09 7.98
CA ASN A 38 7.55 -8.24 6.71
C ASN A 38 6.05 -8.41 6.94
N GLY A 39 5.29 -8.37 5.85
CA GLY A 39 3.84 -8.43 5.92
C GLY A 39 3.28 -9.79 6.36
N LEU A 40 3.96 -10.89 6.06
CA LEU A 40 3.52 -12.23 6.48
C LEU A 40 3.60 -12.39 8.00
N GLU A 41 4.73 -12.01 8.56
CA GLU A 41 4.94 -11.99 10.01
C GLU A 41 3.95 -11.06 10.71
N ALA A 42 3.67 -9.90 10.10
CA ALA A 42 2.68 -8.96 10.60
C ALA A 42 1.29 -9.59 10.70
N CYS A 43 0.84 -10.33 9.68
CA CYS A 43 -0.44 -11.01 9.68
C CYS A 43 -0.56 -12.03 10.82
N GLU A 44 0.49 -12.80 11.08
CA GLU A 44 0.52 -13.76 12.19
C GLU A 44 0.48 -13.07 13.55
N LEU A 45 1.28 -12.01 13.72
CA LEU A 45 1.35 -11.25 14.98
C LEU A 45 0.03 -10.52 15.28
N VAL A 46 -0.63 -9.97 14.28
CA VAL A 46 -1.93 -9.30 14.46
C VAL A 46 -2.98 -10.28 15.00
N GLN A 47 -3.03 -11.49 14.48
CA GLN A 47 -3.96 -12.51 14.96
C GLN A 47 -3.70 -12.90 16.43
N ARG A 48 -2.44 -12.96 16.80
CA ARG A 48 -2.04 -13.37 18.14
C ARG A 48 -2.11 -12.25 19.17
N LEU A 49 -1.71 -11.04 18.80
CA LEU A 49 -1.56 -9.90 19.71
C LEU A 49 -2.76 -8.95 19.72
N THR A 50 -3.58 -8.97 18.67
CA THR A 50 -4.74 -8.08 18.48
C THR A 50 -4.45 -6.61 18.88
N PRO A 51 -3.45 -5.96 18.23
CA PRO A 51 -3.06 -4.60 18.60
C PRO A 51 -4.17 -3.59 18.27
N ASP A 52 -4.17 -2.45 18.98
CA ASP A 52 -5.08 -1.35 18.66
C ASP A 52 -4.70 -0.64 17.37
N LEU A 53 -3.39 -0.57 17.08
CA LEU A 53 -2.85 0.11 15.91
C LEU A 53 -1.68 -0.68 15.32
N VAL A 54 -1.69 -0.86 14.00
CA VAL A 54 -0.55 -1.34 13.22
C VAL A 54 0.07 -0.16 12.48
N VAL A 55 1.35 0.10 12.74
CA VAL A 55 2.17 1.06 11.99
C VAL A 55 2.95 0.27 10.94
N LEU A 56 2.66 0.51 9.67
CA LEU A 56 3.00 -0.38 8.57
C LEU A 56 3.78 0.35 7.48
N ASP A 57 5.02 -0.05 7.24
CA ASP A 57 5.78 0.41 6.09
C ASP A 57 5.26 -0.22 4.79
N ASN A 58 5.30 0.53 3.69
CA ASN A 58 4.90 0.00 2.38
C ASN A 58 6.04 -0.72 1.66
N ASN A 59 7.28 -0.27 1.86
CA ASN A 59 8.45 -0.78 1.13
C ASN A 59 9.07 -1.98 1.83
N MET A 60 8.43 -3.14 1.70
CA MET A 60 8.91 -4.39 2.30
C MET A 60 9.00 -5.50 1.26
N PRO A 61 9.95 -6.46 1.42
CA PRO A 61 10.04 -7.60 0.53
C PRO A 61 8.86 -8.56 0.72
N GLN A 62 8.61 -9.41 -0.28
CA GLN A 62 7.58 -10.45 -0.34
C GLN A 62 6.16 -9.90 -0.38
N LEU A 63 5.72 -9.20 0.67
CA LEU A 63 4.39 -8.60 0.79
C LEU A 63 4.55 -7.14 1.20
N ASN A 64 4.20 -6.20 0.33
CA ASN A 64 4.29 -4.78 0.64
C ASN A 64 3.22 -4.33 1.65
N GLY A 65 3.28 -3.08 2.12
CA GLY A 65 2.36 -2.58 3.14
C GLY A 65 0.91 -2.54 2.69
N VAL A 66 0.64 -2.13 1.45
CA VAL A 66 -0.74 -2.09 0.91
C VAL A 66 -1.32 -3.49 0.78
N GLU A 67 -0.54 -4.46 0.31
CA GLU A 67 -0.95 -5.86 0.24
C GLU A 67 -1.18 -6.46 1.65
N THR A 68 -0.33 -6.10 2.61
CA THR A 68 -0.50 -6.48 4.01
C THR A 68 -1.78 -5.91 4.61
N LEU A 69 -2.04 -4.62 4.38
CA LEU A 69 -3.28 -3.95 4.78
C LEU A 69 -4.52 -4.68 4.25
N LYS A 70 -4.52 -4.97 2.95
CA LYS A 70 -5.61 -5.70 2.31
C LYS A 70 -5.85 -7.05 2.98
N ARG A 71 -4.79 -7.83 3.18
CA ARG A 71 -4.85 -9.14 3.81
C ARG A 71 -5.36 -9.06 5.26
N LEU A 72 -4.89 -8.09 6.04
CA LEU A 72 -5.37 -7.87 7.41
C LEU A 72 -6.88 -7.59 7.46
N ARG A 73 -7.37 -6.75 6.54
CA ARG A 73 -8.81 -6.45 6.45
C ARG A 73 -9.62 -7.67 6.01
N GLU A 74 -9.13 -8.45 5.05
CA GLU A 74 -9.76 -9.71 4.61
C GLU A 74 -9.81 -10.75 5.72
N GLN A 75 -8.84 -10.76 6.62
CA GLN A 75 -8.82 -11.61 7.82
C GLN A 75 -9.72 -11.12 8.95
N GLY A 76 -10.40 -9.99 8.79
CA GLY A 76 -11.32 -9.43 9.77
C GLY A 76 -10.68 -8.56 10.85
N PHE A 77 -9.42 -8.13 10.66
CA PHE A 77 -8.78 -7.21 11.61
C PHE A 77 -9.50 -5.85 11.61
N ALA A 78 -10.07 -5.48 12.76
CA ALA A 78 -10.85 -4.25 12.94
C ALA A 78 -10.06 -3.11 13.60
N GLY A 79 -8.83 -3.35 14.03
CA GLY A 79 -7.94 -2.32 14.60
C GLY A 79 -7.52 -1.27 13.58
N LYS A 80 -6.86 -0.23 14.04
CA LYS A 80 -6.36 0.84 13.18
C LYS A 80 -5.13 0.40 12.41
N ILE A 81 -4.99 0.86 11.17
CA ILE A 81 -3.82 0.61 10.32
C ILE A 81 -3.36 1.94 9.74
N LEU A 82 -2.12 2.30 10.03
CA LEU A 82 -1.46 3.50 9.53
C LEU A 82 -0.30 3.10 8.63
N LEU A 83 -0.32 3.51 7.37
CA LEU A 83 0.84 3.41 6.48
C LEU A 83 1.82 4.53 6.86
N PHE A 84 3.06 4.14 7.15
CA PHE A 84 4.15 5.07 7.48
C PHE A 84 5.35 4.74 6.61
N THR A 85 5.55 5.49 5.53
CA THR A 85 6.41 5.11 4.42
C THR A 85 7.06 6.30 3.72
N VAL A 86 8.09 6.04 2.91
CA VAL A 86 8.69 7.04 2.02
C VAL A 86 7.95 7.15 0.68
N SER A 87 7.05 6.24 0.36
CA SER A 87 6.32 6.24 -0.90
C SER A 87 5.20 7.28 -0.92
N ASP A 88 5.29 8.21 -1.87
CA ASP A 88 4.25 9.20 -2.19
C ASP A 88 3.49 8.86 -3.49
N ALA A 89 3.69 7.66 -4.00
CA ALA A 89 3.06 7.21 -5.25
C ALA A 89 1.52 7.22 -5.14
N GLU A 90 0.87 7.87 -6.10
CA GLU A 90 -0.60 8.02 -6.13
C GLU A 90 -1.33 6.68 -5.96
N HIS A 91 -0.83 5.65 -6.61
CA HIS A 91 -1.43 4.32 -6.54
C HIS A 91 -1.37 3.69 -5.15
N ASP A 92 -0.26 3.88 -4.43
CA ASP A 92 -0.13 3.37 -3.06
C ASP A 92 -1.12 4.06 -2.12
N VAL A 93 -1.25 5.38 -2.26
CA VAL A 93 -2.20 6.18 -1.47
C VAL A 93 -3.64 5.77 -1.78
N ARG A 94 -3.99 5.65 -3.07
CA ARG A 94 -5.31 5.23 -3.52
C ARG A 94 -5.68 3.84 -3.01
N ASP A 95 -4.80 2.88 -3.17
CA ASP A 95 -5.05 1.50 -2.76
C ASP A 95 -5.11 1.37 -1.24
N ALA A 96 -4.27 2.11 -0.51
CA ALA A 96 -4.34 2.18 0.94
C ALA A 96 -5.72 2.69 1.42
N MET A 97 -6.23 3.76 0.83
CA MET A 97 -7.56 4.27 1.16
C MET A 97 -8.66 3.29 0.77
N ARG A 98 -8.58 2.68 -0.40
CA ARG A 98 -9.54 1.69 -0.90
C ARG A 98 -9.63 0.47 0.02
N PHE A 99 -8.50 -0.01 0.55
CA PHE A 99 -8.46 -1.19 1.41
C PHE A 99 -8.65 -0.88 2.90
N GLY A 100 -8.98 0.36 3.24
CA GLY A 100 -9.39 0.73 4.59
C GLY A 100 -8.25 1.09 5.54
N ALA A 101 -7.21 1.77 5.05
CA ALA A 101 -6.22 2.41 5.91
C ALA A 101 -6.87 3.54 6.72
N ASP A 102 -6.45 3.69 7.96
CA ASP A 102 -6.87 4.76 8.85
C ASP A 102 -5.96 5.99 8.78
N GLY A 103 -4.86 5.87 8.06
CA GLY A 103 -3.95 6.97 7.79
C GLY A 103 -2.84 6.59 6.84
N TYR A 104 -2.21 7.61 6.26
CA TYR A 104 -1.06 7.48 5.37
C TYR A 104 -0.11 8.64 5.61
N LEU A 105 1.04 8.36 6.22
CA LEU A 105 2.05 9.35 6.57
C LEU A 105 3.38 9.07 5.89
N LEU A 106 4.03 10.15 5.45
CA LEU A 106 5.39 10.08 4.92
C LEU A 106 6.43 10.15 6.04
N LYS A 107 7.53 9.41 5.87
CA LYS A 107 8.63 9.33 6.84
C LYS A 107 9.51 10.60 6.91
N ASP A 108 9.16 11.65 6.22
CA ASP A 108 9.86 12.95 6.24
C ASP A 108 9.42 13.88 7.39
N MET A 109 8.46 13.45 8.19
CA MET A 109 7.94 14.26 9.31
C MET A 109 8.83 14.19 10.55
N GLU A 110 8.76 15.24 11.37
CA GLU A 110 9.45 15.29 12.65
C GLU A 110 8.89 14.25 13.63
N PRO A 111 9.75 13.57 14.43
CA PRO A 111 9.33 12.51 15.34
C PRO A 111 8.23 12.91 16.33
N GLU A 112 8.26 14.13 16.84
CA GLU A 112 7.28 14.65 17.78
C GLU A 112 5.88 14.74 17.17
N HIS A 113 5.81 15.06 15.88
CA HIS A 113 4.55 15.12 15.15
C HIS A 113 3.95 13.73 14.93
N LEU A 114 4.80 12.71 14.78
CA LEU A 114 4.34 11.34 14.60
C LEU A 114 3.49 10.87 15.79
N ILE A 115 3.95 11.09 17.02
CA ILE A 115 3.21 10.68 18.23
C ILE A 115 1.81 11.32 18.26
N ALA A 116 1.71 12.60 17.95
CA ALA A 116 0.42 13.28 17.84
C ALA A 116 -0.50 12.63 16.80
N ARG A 117 0.05 12.25 15.64
CA ARG A 117 -0.69 11.58 14.57
C ARG A 117 -1.16 10.17 14.98
N LEU A 118 -0.33 9.40 15.68
CA LEU A 118 -0.71 8.09 16.21
C LEU A 118 -1.94 8.20 17.12
N ARG A 119 -1.96 9.19 18.00
CA ARG A 119 -3.10 9.45 18.88
C ARG A 119 -4.37 9.84 18.12
N GLU A 120 -4.24 10.64 17.05
CA GLU A 120 -5.37 11.00 16.21
C GLU A 120 -5.97 9.78 15.51
N VAL A 121 -5.13 8.91 14.95
CA VAL A 121 -5.57 7.65 14.33
C VAL A 121 -6.31 6.77 15.34
N LEU A 122 -5.77 6.63 16.55
CA LEU A 122 -6.39 5.85 17.62
C LEU A 122 -7.77 6.40 18.05
N ARG A 123 -7.98 7.70 17.92
CA ARG A 123 -9.29 8.33 18.16
C ARG A 123 -10.29 8.17 17.01
N GLY A 124 -9.85 7.59 15.90
CA GLY A 124 -10.70 7.38 14.71
C GLY A 124 -10.62 8.50 13.66
N THR A 125 -9.69 9.44 13.78
CA THR A 125 -9.47 10.48 12.77
C THR A 125 -8.63 9.90 11.63
N LEU A 126 -9.07 10.10 10.39
CA LEU A 126 -8.26 9.80 9.20
C LEU A 126 -7.09 10.79 9.11
N VAL A 127 -5.87 10.29 9.08
CA VAL A 127 -4.65 11.11 9.09
C VAL A 127 -3.88 10.91 7.79
N ILE A 128 -3.66 12.00 7.06
CA ILE A 128 -2.94 12.02 5.78
C ILE A 128 -1.86 13.11 5.85
N SER A 129 -0.65 12.80 5.38
CA SER A 129 0.41 13.82 5.22
C SER A 129 -0.10 14.98 4.35
N PRO A 130 0.11 16.24 4.75
CA PRO A 130 -0.40 17.40 4.01
C PRO A 130 0.00 17.42 2.53
N SER A 131 1.21 16.99 2.20
CA SER A 131 1.71 16.89 0.82
C SER A 131 0.94 15.89 -0.05
N LEU A 132 0.20 14.96 0.56
CA LEU A 132 -0.58 13.93 -0.15
C LEU A 132 -2.06 14.32 -0.34
N THR A 133 -2.49 15.47 0.15
CA THR A 133 -3.90 15.90 0.05
C THR A 133 -4.37 15.99 -1.39
N THR A 134 -3.54 16.55 -2.28
CA THR A 134 -3.85 16.64 -3.72
C THR A 134 -3.90 15.25 -4.36
N VAL A 135 -2.95 14.38 -4.02
CA VAL A 135 -2.90 12.99 -4.50
C VAL A 135 -4.16 12.23 -4.09
N LEU A 136 -4.59 12.38 -2.84
CA LEU A 136 -5.82 11.77 -2.34
C LEU A 136 -7.06 12.31 -3.06
N ALA A 137 -7.13 13.61 -3.27
CA ALA A 137 -8.26 14.23 -3.98
C ALA A 137 -8.37 13.74 -5.43
N GLN A 138 -7.25 13.53 -6.10
CA GLN A 138 -7.21 12.93 -7.44
C GLN A 138 -7.66 11.46 -7.42
N ALA A 139 -7.14 10.69 -6.46
CA ALA A 139 -7.50 9.28 -6.30
C ALA A 139 -9.01 9.07 -6.05
N LEU A 140 -9.66 9.97 -5.33
CA LEU A 140 -11.10 9.92 -5.07
C LEU A 140 -11.96 10.32 -6.27
N ARG A 141 -11.41 11.07 -7.22
CA ARG A 141 -12.10 11.48 -8.44
C ARG A 141 -12.10 10.41 -9.52
N THR A 142 -11.19 9.44 -9.44
CA THR A 142 -11.14 8.32 -10.38
C THR A 142 -12.30 7.36 -10.06
N PRO A 143 -13.25 7.14 -10.97
CA PRO A 143 -14.37 6.24 -10.70
C PRO A 143 -13.88 4.84 -10.35
N GLN A 144 -14.58 4.17 -9.44
CA GLN A 144 -14.41 2.75 -9.16
C GLN A 144 -14.80 1.94 -10.40
N GLY A 145 -13.85 1.67 -11.20
CA GLY A 145 -13.98 0.95 -12.45
C GLY A 145 -12.82 1.37 -13.32
N ALA A 146 -11.80 0.54 -13.34
CA ALA A 146 -10.67 0.78 -14.24
C ALA A 146 -11.20 0.90 -15.67
N SER A 147 -11.19 2.09 -16.19
CA SER A 147 -11.54 2.38 -17.56
C SER A 147 -10.30 2.19 -18.45
N SER A 148 -10.51 1.60 -19.62
CA SER A 148 -9.45 1.59 -20.65
C SER A 148 -9.00 3.01 -21.04
N LEU A 149 -9.76 4.03 -20.66
CA LEU A 149 -9.44 5.45 -20.87
C LEU A 149 -8.25 5.94 -20.03
N ASP A 150 -7.94 5.27 -18.92
CA ASP A 150 -6.81 5.64 -18.05
C ASP A 150 -5.46 5.11 -18.55
N LEU A 151 -5.49 4.24 -19.56
CA LEU A 151 -4.29 3.68 -20.15
C LEU A 151 -3.69 4.65 -21.17
N THR A 152 -2.36 4.76 -21.15
CA THR A 152 -1.63 5.40 -22.26
C THR A 152 -1.83 4.59 -23.53
N GLU A 153 -1.62 5.21 -24.69
CA GLU A 153 -1.70 4.51 -25.98
C GLU A 153 -0.76 3.28 -26.01
N ARG A 154 0.43 3.40 -25.43
CA ARG A 154 1.40 2.32 -25.35
C ARG A 154 0.94 1.18 -24.44
N GLU A 155 0.39 1.50 -23.29
CA GLU A 155 -0.20 0.51 -22.37
C GLU A 155 -1.39 -0.22 -23.02
N ARG A 156 -2.20 0.48 -23.77
CA ARG A 156 -3.33 -0.11 -24.52
C ARG A 156 -2.84 -1.06 -25.60
N GLN A 157 -1.80 -0.70 -26.37
CA GLN A 157 -1.17 -1.57 -27.34
C GLN A 157 -0.63 -2.85 -26.68
N VAL A 158 0.09 -2.70 -25.57
CA VAL A 158 0.61 -3.83 -24.80
C VAL A 158 -0.53 -4.73 -24.30
N LEU A 159 -1.61 -4.16 -23.79
CA LEU A 159 -2.77 -4.90 -23.29
C LEU A 159 -3.43 -5.74 -24.41
N LYS A 160 -3.61 -5.17 -25.60
CA LYS A 160 -4.13 -5.90 -26.77
C LYS A 160 -3.25 -7.09 -27.15
N MET A 161 -1.93 -6.93 -27.09
CA MET A 161 -0.98 -8.00 -27.38
C MET A 161 -0.97 -9.08 -26.31
N ILE A 162 -1.16 -8.73 -25.05
CA ILE A 162 -1.36 -9.69 -23.95
C ILE A 162 -2.62 -10.53 -24.20
N ALA A 163 -3.72 -9.90 -24.59
CA ALA A 163 -4.97 -10.58 -24.95
C ALA A 163 -4.80 -11.55 -26.13
N ALA A 164 -3.93 -11.20 -27.07
CA ALA A 164 -3.57 -12.05 -28.21
C ALA A 164 -2.57 -13.18 -27.85
N GLY A 165 -2.14 -13.28 -26.59
CA GLY A 165 -1.26 -14.35 -26.11
C GLY A 165 0.23 -14.15 -26.36
N LEU A 166 0.67 -12.93 -26.70
CA LEU A 166 2.08 -12.63 -26.94
C LEU A 166 2.87 -12.57 -25.64
N SER A 167 4.12 -13.09 -25.68
CA SER A 167 5.08 -12.90 -24.57
C SER A 167 5.67 -11.49 -24.56
N ASN A 168 6.27 -11.08 -23.47
CA ASN A 168 6.92 -9.77 -23.37
C ASN A 168 8.02 -9.57 -24.41
N LYS A 169 8.76 -10.63 -24.73
CA LYS A 169 9.76 -10.62 -25.81
C LYS A 169 9.14 -10.34 -27.17
N MET A 170 8.04 -11.01 -27.49
CA MET A 170 7.33 -10.80 -28.75
C MET A 170 6.70 -9.41 -28.83
N ILE A 171 6.14 -8.93 -27.73
CA ILE A 171 5.60 -7.56 -27.64
C ILE A 171 6.70 -6.53 -27.87
N GLY A 172 7.86 -6.70 -27.22
CA GLY A 172 9.01 -5.84 -27.41
C GLY A 172 9.49 -5.79 -28.87
N ASN A 173 9.57 -6.93 -29.52
CA ASN A 173 9.92 -7.03 -30.94
C ASN A 173 8.92 -6.29 -31.83
N LYS A 174 7.64 -6.44 -31.59
CA LYS A 174 6.59 -5.76 -32.37
C LYS A 174 6.56 -4.24 -32.16
N LEU A 175 6.82 -3.77 -30.96
CA LEU A 175 6.77 -2.36 -30.62
C LEU A 175 8.13 -1.64 -30.75
N GLY A 176 9.20 -2.37 -31.07
CA GLY A 176 10.56 -1.81 -31.17
C GLY A 176 11.12 -1.33 -29.82
N ILE A 177 10.78 -1.97 -28.73
CA ILE A 177 11.24 -1.68 -27.38
C ILE A 177 11.83 -2.92 -26.71
N THR A 178 12.59 -2.72 -25.63
CA THR A 178 13.19 -3.84 -24.90
C THR A 178 12.13 -4.61 -24.08
N GLU A 179 12.43 -5.88 -23.80
CA GLU A 179 11.58 -6.70 -22.93
C GLU A 179 11.42 -6.06 -21.53
N GLY A 180 12.48 -5.43 -21.01
CA GLY A 180 12.43 -4.70 -19.73
C GLY A 180 11.43 -3.53 -19.76
N THR A 181 11.38 -2.80 -20.87
CA THR A 181 10.39 -1.73 -21.07
C THR A 181 8.97 -2.27 -21.14
N VAL A 182 8.77 -3.42 -21.80
CA VAL A 182 7.46 -4.10 -21.82
C VAL A 182 7.03 -4.47 -20.41
N LYS A 183 7.93 -5.01 -19.57
CA LYS A 183 7.63 -5.34 -18.18
C LYS A 183 7.14 -4.13 -17.37
N VAL A 184 7.73 -2.96 -17.61
CA VAL A 184 7.29 -1.70 -16.99
C VAL A 184 5.87 -1.34 -17.42
N HIS A 185 5.57 -1.42 -18.73
CA HIS A 185 4.22 -1.16 -19.23
C HIS A 185 3.20 -2.15 -18.70
N VAL A 186 3.54 -3.43 -18.61
CA VAL A 186 2.67 -4.47 -18.04
C VAL A 186 2.38 -4.18 -16.56
N LYS A 187 3.40 -3.86 -15.78
CA LYS A 187 3.24 -3.47 -14.38
C LYS A 187 2.30 -2.28 -14.24
N ASN A 188 2.51 -1.24 -15.03
CA ASN A 188 1.71 -0.02 -14.97
C ASN A 188 0.25 -0.25 -15.37
N LEU A 189 0.00 -0.98 -16.45
CA LEU A 189 -1.37 -1.28 -16.88
C LEU A 189 -2.12 -2.17 -15.88
N LEU A 190 -1.48 -3.21 -15.33
CA LEU A 190 -2.07 -4.05 -14.30
C LEU A 190 -2.48 -3.21 -13.08
N HIS A 191 -1.60 -2.29 -12.71
CA HIS A 191 -1.85 -1.40 -11.59
C HIS A 191 -3.02 -0.46 -11.86
N LYS A 192 -3.03 0.21 -13.01
CA LYS A 192 -4.12 1.12 -13.42
C LYS A 192 -5.47 0.42 -13.54
N LEU A 193 -5.49 -0.84 -13.94
CA LEU A 193 -6.70 -1.64 -14.07
C LEU A 193 -7.10 -2.37 -12.76
N GLY A 194 -6.26 -2.30 -11.72
CA GLY A 194 -6.50 -3.01 -10.46
C GLY A 194 -6.42 -4.53 -10.59
N LEU A 195 -5.65 -5.04 -11.54
CA LEU A 195 -5.47 -6.45 -11.84
C LEU A 195 -4.17 -6.98 -11.22
N ARG A 196 -4.16 -8.27 -10.89
CA ARG A 196 -3.05 -8.92 -10.17
C ARG A 196 -2.13 -9.73 -11.06
N SER A 197 -2.62 -10.16 -12.23
CA SER A 197 -1.87 -11.05 -13.09
C SER A 197 -2.09 -10.73 -14.58
N ARG A 198 -1.15 -11.22 -15.39
CA ARG A 198 -1.24 -11.16 -16.85
C ARG A 198 -2.49 -11.86 -17.38
N VAL A 199 -2.89 -12.97 -16.75
CA VAL A 199 -4.09 -13.73 -17.13
C VAL A 199 -5.35 -12.90 -16.89
N GLU A 200 -5.44 -12.24 -15.74
CA GLU A 200 -6.54 -11.30 -15.43
C GLU A 200 -6.60 -10.16 -16.45
N ALA A 201 -5.44 -9.63 -16.87
CA ALA A 201 -5.36 -8.60 -17.88
C ALA A 201 -5.87 -9.10 -19.25
N ALA A 202 -5.52 -10.31 -19.65
CA ALA A 202 -6.00 -10.92 -20.89
C ALA A 202 -7.53 -11.09 -20.87
N VAL A 203 -8.08 -11.61 -19.79
CA VAL A 203 -9.54 -11.78 -19.61
C VAL A 203 -10.24 -10.41 -19.63
N TRP A 204 -9.74 -9.47 -18.88
CA TRP A 204 -10.28 -8.10 -18.83
C TRP A 204 -10.31 -7.46 -20.22
N ALA A 205 -9.23 -7.61 -20.99
CA ALA A 205 -9.14 -7.06 -22.36
C ALA A 205 -10.17 -7.67 -23.31
N LEU A 206 -10.44 -8.97 -23.20
CA LEU A 206 -11.44 -9.65 -24.02
C LEU A 206 -12.87 -9.15 -23.73
N GLU A 207 -13.12 -8.67 -22.53
CA GLU A 207 -14.44 -8.18 -22.11
C GLU A 207 -14.64 -6.68 -22.37
N ASN A 208 -13.55 -5.89 -22.47
CA ASN A 208 -13.61 -4.42 -22.45
C ASN A 208 -12.97 -3.73 -23.67
N LEU A 209 -12.31 -4.46 -24.56
CA LEU A 209 -11.71 -3.96 -25.81
C LEU A 209 -12.33 -4.61 -27.04
#